data_f4b1ec0b98594f38d64bcb5526bb9fd8
#
_entry.id   f4b1ec0b98594f38d64bcb5526bb9fd8
#
_cell.length_a   1.000
_cell.length_b   1.000
_cell.length_c   1.000
_cell.angle_alpha   90.00
_cell.angle_beta   90.00
_cell.angle_gamma   90.00
#
_symmetry.space_group_name_H-M   'P 1'
#
loop_
_entity.id
_entity.type
_entity.pdbx_description
1 polymer ?
#
loop_
_entity_poly.entity_id
_entity_poly.type
_entity_poly.pdbx_seq_one_letter_code
_entity_poly.pdbx_strand_id
1 'polypeptide(L)'
;ADAIASDPMRSMEYPTAEEIAKAFSQEGLVGNLYKNYEPRAEQRDMSTSVRDAFASGDNLVVEAGTGVGKSMAYLVPLALTAQRNDITVGVATKTNALLDQLVFKEVPALAKALRVSDPDAKPLTCAPLKGFSHYPCLRKIRSVVDDGAAMKEIQGKELSQAPAMAALLSFIEQTEYDDIDGLKLDYRLLPRKVITTSSQECLRRKCPFFGN
;
A
#
# COMPACT_ATOMS: atom_id res chain seq x y z
N ALA A 1 -1.47 -22.09 6.50
CA ALA A 1 -2.08 -20.79 6.82
C ALA A 1 -2.96 -21.05 8.03
N ASP A 2 -2.41 -20.86 9.21
CA ASP A 2 -3.19 -20.84 10.42
C ASP A 2 -4.07 -19.60 10.31
N ALA A 3 -5.38 -19.83 10.16
CA ALA A 3 -6.35 -18.77 10.31
C ALA A 3 -6.06 -18.13 11.67
N ILE A 4 -5.72 -16.85 11.69
CA ILE A 4 -5.71 -16.10 12.94
C ILE A 4 -7.15 -16.19 13.42
N ALA A 5 -7.38 -17.07 14.38
CA ALA A 5 -8.66 -17.18 15.03
C ALA A 5 -8.92 -15.81 15.63
N SER A 6 -9.87 -15.06 15.07
CA SER A 6 -10.36 -13.84 15.68
C SER A 6 -10.87 -14.24 17.06
N ASP A 7 -10.29 -13.66 18.11
CA ASP A 7 -10.79 -13.87 19.46
C ASP A 7 -12.24 -13.38 19.48
N PRO A 8 -13.25 -14.28 19.56
CA PRO A 8 -14.66 -13.91 19.48
C PRO A 8 -15.13 -13.10 20.68
N MET A 9 -14.28 -12.90 21.69
CA MET A 9 -14.57 -12.17 22.91
C MET A 9 -14.00 -10.76 22.94
N ARG A 10 -13.21 -10.35 21.94
CA ARG A 10 -12.64 -9.00 21.89
C ARG A 10 -13.67 -8.03 21.31
N SER A 11 -14.24 -7.19 22.16
CA SER A 11 -15.08 -6.08 21.69
C SER A 11 -14.21 -5.06 20.94
N MET A 12 -14.58 -4.75 19.69
CA MET A 12 -13.91 -3.75 18.87
C MET A 12 -14.32 -2.34 19.27
N GLU A 13 -13.34 -1.45 19.34
CA GLU A 13 -13.56 -0.02 19.56
C GLU A 13 -13.61 0.73 18.22
N TYR A 14 -14.77 1.35 17.95
CA TYR A 14 -14.98 2.16 16.74
C TYR A 14 -15.01 3.66 17.10
N PRO A 15 -14.55 4.55 16.20
CA PRO A 15 -14.72 5.99 16.42
C PRO A 15 -16.21 6.34 16.48
N THR A 16 -16.58 7.28 17.33
CA THR A 16 -17.96 7.77 17.42
C THR A 16 -18.29 8.67 16.23
N ALA A 17 -19.60 8.91 16.00
CA ALA A 17 -20.04 9.85 14.98
C ALA A 17 -19.53 11.28 15.24
N GLU A 18 -19.43 11.66 16.52
CA GLU A 18 -18.90 12.97 16.94
C GLU A 18 -17.41 13.09 16.64
N GLU A 19 -16.62 12.04 16.87
CA GLU A 19 -15.21 12.01 16.55
C GLU A 19 -14.98 12.11 15.04
N ILE A 20 -15.79 11.42 14.23
CA ILE A 20 -15.78 11.57 12.77
C ILE A 20 -16.12 13.00 12.36
N ALA A 21 -17.18 13.57 12.91
CA ALA A 21 -17.58 14.96 12.63
C ALA A 21 -16.46 15.96 12.99
N LYS A 22 -15.83 15.78 14.13
CA LYS A 22 -14.69 16.58 14.58
C LYS A 22 -13.47 16.40 13.66
N ALA A 23 -13.18 15.17 13.21
CA ALA A 23 -12.05 14.90 12.32
C ALA A 23 -12.18 15.66 10.99
N PHE A 24 -13.41 15.85 10.49
CA PHE A 24 -13.70 16.58 9.24
C PHE A 24 -14.12 18.05 9.47
N SER A 25 -13.90 18.62 10.64
CA SER A 25 -14.04 20.07 10.88
C SER A 25 -12.82 20.84 10.34
N GLN A 26 -12.91 22.16 10.25
CA GLN A 26 -11.83 23.02 9.77
C GLN A 26 -10.56 22.89 10.63
N GLU A 27 -10.71 22.78 11.94
CA GLU A 27 -9.62 22.61 12.91
C GLU A 27 -9.37 21.14 13.24
N GLY A 28 -10.08 20.22 12.57
CA GLY A 28 -9.99 18.80 12.79
C GLY A 28 -8.80 18.15 12.12
N LEU A 29 -8.73 16.84 12.24
CA LEU A 29 -7.65 16.01 11.70
C LEU A 29 -7.44 16.25 10.20
N VAL A 30 -8.51 16.24 9.40
CA VAL A 30 -8.45 16.43 7.95
C VAL A 30 -8.22 17.91 7.60
N GLY A 31 -8.82 18.84 8.36
CA GLY A 31 -8.61 20.27 8.17
C GLY A 31 -7.15 20.67 8.27
N ASN A 32 -6.43 20.08 9.20
CA ASN A 32 -5.01 20.34 9.40
C ASN A 32 -4.09 19.75 8.32
N LEU A 33 -4.60 18.87 7.45
CA LEU A 33 -3.82 18.30 6.34
C LEU A 33 -3.74 19.21 5.12
N TYR A 34 -4.72 20.11 4.94
CA TYR A 34 -4.87 20.91 3.73
C TYR A 34 -4.98 22.40 4.05
N LYS A 35 -4.15 23.24 3.41
CA LYS A 35 -4.08 24.70 3.69
C LYS A 35 -5.41 25.45 3.48
N ASN A 36 -6.27 24.98 2.59
CA ASN A 36 -7.54 25.62 2.25
C ASN A 36 -8.65 24.56 2.33
N TYR A 37 -8.70 23.85 3.43
CA TYR A 37 -9.73 22.85 3.64
C TYR A 37 -11.08 23.52 3.91
N GLU A 38 -12.08 23.10 3.15
CA GLU A 38 -13.46 23.44 3.39
C GLU A 38 -14.22 22.18 3.80
N PRO A 39 -14.81 22.15 5.00
CA PRO A 39 -15.63 21.03 5.43
C PRO A 39 -16.78 20.76 4.47
N ARG A 40 -16.92 19.51 4.03
CA ARG A 40 -17.98 19.08 3.11
C ARG A 40 -18.87 18.05 3.79
N ALA A 41 -20.18 18.30 3.74
CA ALA A 41 -21.16 17.40 4.36
C ALA A 41 -21.06 15.99 3.75
N GLU A 42 -20.94 15.89 2.43
CA GLU A 42 -20.87 14.62 1.69
C GLU A 42 -19.65 13.77 2.09
N GLN A 43 -18.51 14.43 2.35
CA GLN A 43 -17.30 13.74 2.81
C GLN A 43 -17.48 13.17 4.22
N ARG A 44 -18.04 13.95 5.12
CA ARG A 44 -18.35 13.53 6.50
C ARG A 44 -19.39 12.43 6.52
N ASP A 45 -20.47 12.57 5.74
CA ASP A 45 -21.55 11.59 5.70
C ASP A 45 -21.07 10.25 5.13
N MET A 46 -20.24 10.27 4.09
CA MET A 46 -19.55 9.08 3.59
C MET A 46 -18.68 8.45 4.69
N SER A 47 -17.91 9.25 5.43
CA SER A 47 -17.03 8.74 6.48
C SER A 47 -17.81 8.10 7.64
N THR A 48 -18.94 8.70 8.01
CA THR A 48 -19.85 8.14 9.02
C THR A 48 -20.45 6.81 8.53
N SER A 49 -20.90 6.75 7.28
CA SER A 49 -21.43 5.51 6.69
C SER A 49 -20.39 4.39 6.65
N VAL A 50 -19.15 4.71 6.32
CA VAL A 50 -18.05 3.73 6.35
C VAL A 50 -17.82 3.22 7.79
N ARG A 51 -17.79 4.10 8.77
CA ARG A 51 -17.67 3.73 10.19
C ARG A 51 -18.82 2.83 10.65
N ASP A 52 -20.04 3.17 10.29
CA ASP A 52 -21.24 2.41 10.68
C ASP A 52 -21.22 1.00 10.08
N ALA A 53 -20.94 0.89 8.78
CA ALA A 53 -20.84 -0.39 8.11
C ALA A 53 -19.72 -1.27 8.71
N PHE A 54 -18.60 -0.64 9.08
CA PHE A 54 -17.49 -1.35 9.70
C PHE A 54 -17.84 -1.85 11.11
N ALA A 55 -18.61 -1.05 11.86
CA ALA A 55 -19.05 -1.40 13.22
C ALA A 55 -20.15 -2.47 13.22
N SER A 56 -21.05 -2.46 12.23
CA SER A 56 -22.13 -3.46 12.09
C SER A 56 -21.70 -4.74 11.36
N GLY A 57 -20.57 -4.71 10.65
CA GLY A 57 -20.14 -5.79 9.77
C GLY A 57 -20.93 -5.88 8.45
N ASP A 58 -21.59 -4.79 8.06
CA ASP A 58 -22.39 -4.72 6.85
C ASP A 58 -21.57 -4.40 5.61
N ASN A 59 -22.09 -4.77 4.44
CA ASN A 59 -21.54 -4.36 3.17
C ASN A 59 -22.07 -2.98 2.78
N LEU A 60 -21.18 -2.04 2.50
CA LEU A 60 -21.52 -0.70 2.07
C LEU A 60 -21.06 -0.46 0.62
N VAL A 61 -21.95 0.06 -0.22
CA VAL A 61 -21.63 0.57 -1.57
C VAL A 61 -21.90 2.06 -1.59
N VAL A 62 -20.87 2.83 -1.95
CA VAL A 62 -20.95 4.30 -2.01
C VAL A 62 -20.58 4.79 -3.39
N GLU A 63 -21.45 5.59 -3.98
CA GLU A 63 -21.15 6.39 -5.15
C GLU A 63 -20.90 7.86 -4.74
N ALA A 64 -19.74 8.37 -5.10
CA ALA A 64 -19.37 9.75 -4.81
C ALA A 64 -18.61 10.37 -5.99
N GLY A 65 -18.93 11.61 -6.32
CA GLY A 65 -18.32 12.37 -7.41
C GLY A 65 -16.80 12.58 -7.24
N THR A 66 -16.14 13.07 -8.28
CA THR A 66 -14.75 13.48 -8.20
C THR A 66 -14.61 14.72 -7.31
N GLY A 67 -13.52 14.82 -6.55
CA GLY A 67 -13.24 16.00 -5.71
C GLY A 67 -13.91 16.03 -4.34
N VAL A 68 -14.78 15.07 -4.00
CA VAL A 68 -15.42 14.97 -2.65
C VAL A 68 -14.43 14.65 -1.54
N GLY A 69 -13.22 14.16 -1.87
CA GLY A 69 -12.24 13.74 -0.88
C GLY A 69 -12.46 12.32 -0.36
N LYS A 70 -12.89 11.41 -1.23
CA LYS A 70 -13.21 10.01 -0.92
C LYS A 70 -12.14 9.29 -0.12
N SER A 71 -10.88 9.50 -0.47
CA SER A 71 -9.77 8.79 0.19
C SER A 71 -9.77 9.05 1.70
N MET A 72 -9.80 10.29 2.13
CA MET A 72 -9.87 10.62 3.55
C MET A 72 -11.17 10.14 4.20
N ALA A 73 -12.29 10.17 3.47
CA ALA A 73 -13.58 9.74 4.00
C ALA A 73 -13.60 8.26 4.42
N TYR A 74 -12.87 7.37 3.75
CA TYR A 74 -12.72 6.00 4.21
C TYR A 74 -11.45 5.76 5.06
N LEU A 75 -10.35 6.48 4.81
CA LEU A 75 -9.11 6.28 5.56
C LEU A 75 -9.23 6.68 7.02
N VAL A 76 -9.92 7.78 7.34
CA VAL A 76 -10.04 8.27 8.72
C VAL A 76 -10.72 7.24 9.65
N PRO A 77 -11.93 6.75 9.36
CA PRO A 77 -12.56 5.76 10.23
C PRO A 77 -11.78 4.45 10.31
N LEU A 78 -11.18 3.99 9.18
CA LEU A 78 -10.38 2.77 9.15
C LEU A 78 -9.10 2.91 9.96
N ALA A 79 -8.39 4.03 9.85
CA ALA A 79 -7.16 4.30 10.58
C ALA A 79 -7.40 4.37 12.10
N LEU A 80 -8.43 5.09 12.52
CA LEU A 80 -8.80 5.17 13.93
C LEU A 80 -9.19 3.79 14.49
N THR A 81 -9.96 3.00 13.74
CA THR A 81 -10.34 1.64 14.15
C THR A 81 -9.12 0.74 14.24
N ALA A 82 -8.24 0.77 13.22
CA ALA A 82 -7.03 -0.04 13.20
C ALA A 82 -6.12 0.28 14.40
N GLN A 83 -5.91 1.56 14.68
CA GLN A 83 -5.04 2.04 15.75
C GLN A 83 -5.56 1.65 17.14
N ARG A 84 -6.87 1.83 17.40
CA ARG A 84 -7.50 1.52 18.69
C ARG A 84 -7.49 0.03 18.99
N ASN A 85 -7.66 -0.78 17.98
CA ASN A 85 -7.81 -2.23 18.14
C ASN A 85 -6.53 -3.02 17.85
N ASP A 86 -5.46 -2.36 17.43
CA ASP A 86 -4.21 -3.03 17.03
C ASP A 86 -4.45 -4.11 15.95
N ILE A 87 -5.18 -3.75 14.92
CA ILE A 87 -5.54 -4.63 13.81
C ILE A 87 -5.05 -4.08 12.47
N THR A 88 -4.90 -4.97 11.51
CA THR A 88 -4.61 -4.60 10.12
C THR A 88 -5.90 -4.47 9.33
N VAL A 89 -6.06 -3.35 8.63
CA VAL A 89 -7.18 -3.10 7.73
C VAL A 89 -6.68 -3.06 6.30
N GLY A 90 -7.33 -3.81 5.41
CA GLY A 90 -6.99 -3.86 3.99
C GLY A 90 -7.75 -2.80 3.18
N VAL A 91 -7.02 -2.05 2.34
CA VAL A 91 -7.60 -1.13 1.35
C VAL A 91 -7.18 -1.57 -0.05
N ALA A 92 -8.13 -2.01 -0.86
CA ALA A 92 -7.87 -2.41 -2.24
C ALA A 92 -8.14 -1.26 -3.21
N THR A 93 -7.23 -1.03 -4.14
CA THR A 93 -7.34 0.00 -5.16
C THR A 93 -7.39 -0.60 -6.57
N LYS A 94 -8.03 0.09 -7.51
CA LYS A 94 -8.10 -0.36 -8.90
C LYS A 94 -6.76 -0.18 -9.64
N THR A 95 -5.98 0.85 -9.27
CA THR A 95 -4.76 1.23 -9.98
C THR A 95 -3.58 1.37 -9.03
N ASN A 96 -2.38 1.04 -9.51
CA ASN A 96 -1.15 1.25 -8.76
C ASN A 96 -0.89 2.73 -8.45
N ALA A 97 -1.26 3.63 -9.36
CA ALA A 97 -1.13 5.08 -9.12
C ALA A 97 -1.92 5.54 -7.89
N LEU A 98 -3.15 5.02 -7.70
CA LEU A 98 -3.92 5.31 -6.50
C LEU A 98 -3.32 4.63 -5.27
N LEU A 99 -2.83 3.39 -5.40
CA LEU A 99 -2.13 2.71 -4.30
C LEU A 99 -0.91 3.52 -3.85
N ASP A 100 -0.07 3.94 -4.79
CA ASP A 100 1.12 4.74 -4.50
C ASP A 100 0.75 6.10 -3.86
N GLN A 101 -0.31 6.75 -4.33
CA GLN A 101 -0.83 7.97 -3.71
C GLN A 101 -1.24 7.73 -2.24
N LEU A 102 -1.96 6.65 -1.96
CA LEU A 102 -2.37 6.32 -0.60
C LEU A 102 -1.16 6.04 0.30
N VAL A 103 -0.26 5.17 -0.14
CA VAL A 103 0.88 4.69 0.67
C VAL A 103 1.93 5.77 0.90
N PHE A 104 2.27 6.54 -0.13
CA PHE A 104 3.39 7.49 -0.05
C PHE A 104 2.97 8.94 0.26
N LYS A 105 1.68 9.24 0.23
CA LYS A 105 1.21 10.60 0.47
C LYS A 105 0.11 10.68 1.53
N GLU A 106 -1.02 9.99 1.33
CA GLU A 106 -2.21 10.20 2.16
C GLU A 106 -2.09 9.53 3.54
N VAL A 107 -1.71 8.27 3.60
CA VAL A 107 -1.55 7.56 4.89
C VAL A 107 -0.42 8.14 5.73
N PRO A 108 0.77 8.48 5.21
CA PRO A 108 1.80 9.16 6.00
C PRO A 108 1.38 10.52 6.54
N ALA A 109 0.64 11.31 5.74
CA ALA A 109 0.10 12.58 6.20
C ALA A 109 -0.90 12.39 7.34
N LEU A 110 -1.84 11.42 7.19
CA LEU A 110 -2.81 11.05 8.21
C LEU A 110 -2.12 10.53 9.48
N ALA A 111 -1.11 9.66 9.35
CA ALA A 111 -0.35 9.12 10.47
C ALA A 111 0.34 10.23 11.27
N LYS A 112 0.94 11.22 10.58
CA LYS A 112 1.54 12.37 11.22
C LYS A 112 0.51 13.22 11.97
N ALA A 113 -0.66 13.46 11.38
CA ALA A 113 -1.71 14.24 12.02
C ALA A 113 -2.30 13.52 13.24
N LEU A 114 -2.49 12.20 13.16
CA LEU A 114 -2.93 11.37 14.28
C LEU A 114 -1.93 11.44 15.45
N ARG A 115 -0.63 11.33 15.15
CA ARG A 115 0.43 11.41 16.17
C ARG A 115 0.50 12.79 16.85
N VAL A 116 0.16 13.86 16.14
CA VAL A 116 0.07 15.21 16.72
C VAL A 116 -1.15 15.33 17.62
N SER A 117 -2.27 14.72 17.23
CA SER A 117 -3.51 14.75 18.03
C SER A 117 -3.44 13.86 19.27
N ASP A 118 -2.77 12.72 19.18
CA ASP A 118 -2.57 11.77 20.29
C ASP A 118 -1.14 11.18 20.20
N PRO A 119 -0.17 11.80 20.90
CA PRO A 119 1.23 11.34 20.89
C PRO A 119 1.44 9.96 21.52
N ASP A 120 0.54 9.54 22.41
CA ASP A 120 0.64 8.27 23.14
C ASP A 120 -0.01 7.10 22.40
N ALA A 121 -0.81 7.38 21.36
CA ALA A 121 -1.43 6.35 20.55
C ALA A 121 -0.39 5.58 19.73
N LYS A 122 -0.71 4.31 19.43
CA LYS A 122 0.13 3.48 18.57
C LYS A 122 0.34 4.12 17.20
N PRO A 123 1.56 4.07 16.65
CA PRO A 123 1.82 4.60 15.32
C PRO A 123 0.96 3.90 14.26
N LEU A 124 0.33 4.68 13.37
CA LEU A 124 -0.28 4.13 12.18
C LEU A 124 0.82 3.78 11.17
N THR A 125 0.86 2.51 10.76
CA THR A 125 1.77 2.00 9.73
C THR A 125 0.99 1.52 8.51
N CYS A 126 1.62 1.51 7.35
CA CYS A 126 1.04 0.91 6.15
C CYS A 126 2.12 0.21 5.33
N ALA A 127 1.71 -0.82 4.58
CA ALA A 127 2.56 -1.51 3.64
C ALA A 127 1.82 -1.69 2.30
N PRO A 128 2.47 -1.38 1.16
CA PRO A 128 1.90 -1.63 -0.16
C PRO A 128 1.92 -3.13 -0.48
N LEU A 129 0.91 -3.60 -1.20
CA LEU A 129 0.90 -4.93 -1.78
C LEU A 129 0.43 -4.85 -3.22
N LYS A 130 1.32 -5.11 -4.16
CA LYS A 130 1.04 -5.19 -5.60
C LYS A 130 1.04 -6.65 -6.07
N GLY A 131 0.73 -6.87 -7.32
CA GLY A 131 0.80 -8.20 -7.92
C GLY A 131 2.24 -8.70 -8.08
N PHE A 132 2.43 -10.01 -8.25
CA PHE A 132 3.75 -10.67 -8.37
C PHE A 132 4.69 -10.04 -9.42
N SER A 133 4.14 -9.48 -10.50
CA SER A 133 4.94 -8.84 -11.57
C SER A 133 5.57 -7.51 -11.19
N HIS A 134 5.26 -6.98 -10.02
CA HIS A 134 5.84 -5.75 -9.48
C HIS A 134 7.02 -6.00 -8.54
N TYR A 135 7.26 -7.25 -8.16
CA TYR A 135 8.33 -7.61 -7.24
C TYR A 135 9.40 -8.47 -7.92
N PRO A 136 10.68 -8.30 -7.54
CA PRO A 136 11.75 -9.14 -8.04
C PRO A 136 11.58 -10.58 -7.55
N CYS A 137 11.86 -11.54 -8.42
CA CYS A 137 11.90 -12.95 -8.07
C CYS A 137 13.34 -13.40 -7.91
N LEU A 138 13.80 -13.56 -6.68
CA LEU A 138 15.19 -13.91 -6.39
C LEU A 138 15.63 -15.22 -7.07
N ARG A 139 14.74 -16.18 -7.22
CA ARG A 139 15.01 -17.41 -7.98
C ARG A 139 15.33 -17.15 -9.45
N LYS A 140 14.55 -16.30 -10.12
CA LYS A 140 14.78 -15.94 -11.52
C LYS A 140 16.03 -15.08 -11.68
N ILE A 141 16.23 -14.11 -10.78
CA ILE A 141 17.42 -13.27 -10.73
C ILE A 141 18.66 -14.13 -10.58
N ARG A 142 18.66 -15.08 -9.66
CA ARG A 142 19.75 -16.04 -9.45
C ARG A 142 20.09 -16.80 -10.73
N SER A 143 19.08 -17.29 -11.45
CA SER A 143 19.29 -17.97 -12.73
C SER A 143 19.99 -17.08 -13.77
N VAL A 144 19.57 -15.80 -13.89
CA VAL A 144 20.23 -14.85 -14.81
C VAL A 144 21.69 -14.57 -14.42
N VAL A 145 21.97 -14.50 -13.12
CA VAL A 145 23.35 -14.30 -12.62
C VAL A 145 24.21 -15.53 -12.88
N ASP A 146 23.68 -16.72 -12.60
CA ASP A 146 24.38 -17.99 -12.81
C ASP A 146 24.64 -18.26 -14.30
N ASP A 147 23.76 -17.81 -15.21
CA ASP A 147 23.92 -17.85 -16.67
C ASP A 147 24.93 -16.81 -17.21
N GLY A 148 25.54 -16.00 -16.35
CA GLY A 148 26.63 -15.09 -16.69
C GLY A 148 26.25 -13.78 -17.34
N ALA A 149 25.04 -13.23 -17.05
CA ALA A 149 24.57 -11.93 -17.53
C ALA A 149 24.84 -11.73 -19.04
N ALA A 150 24.11 -12.45 -19.84
CA ALA A 150 24.29 -12.57 -21.29
C ALA A 150 24.39 -11.22 -22.03
N MET A 151 25.16 -11.21 -23.11
CA MET A 151 25.12 -10.13 -24.10
C MET A 151 23.80 -10.20 -24.87
N LYS A 152 23.19 -9.04 -25.13
CA LYS A 152 21.99 -8.94 -25.96
C LYS A 152 22.22 -8.00 -27.13
N GLU A 153 21.79 -8.41 -28.29
CA GLU A 153 21.75 -7.53 -29.46
C GLU A 153 20.49 -6.65 -29.39
N ILE A 154 20.69 -5.33 -29.33
CA ILE A 154 19.62 -4.33 -29.36
C ILE A 154 19.98 -3.31 -30.44
N GLN A 155 19.13 -3.17 -31.45
CA GLN A 155 19.36 -2.26 -32.61
C GLN A 155 20.72 -2.42 -33.25
N GLY A 156 21.17 -3.65 -33.48
CA GLY A 156 22.46 -3.96 -34.10
C GLY A 156 23.69 -3.72 -33.20
N LYS A 157 23.49 -3.51 -31.89
CA LYS A 157 24.59 -3.37 -30.93
C LYS A 157 24.50 -4.46 -29.88
N GLU A 158 25.62 -5.09 -29.58
CA GLU A 158 25.74 -5.99 -28.44
C GLU A 158 25.90 -5.19 -27.15
N LEU A 159 24.96 -5.37 -26.22
CA LEU A 159 24.93 -4.69 -24.94
C LEU A 159 24.91 -5.72 -23.80
N SER A 160 25.74 -5.48 -22.78
CA SER A 160 25.78 -6.31 -21.58
C SER A 160 24.57 -6.08 -20.68
N GLN A 161 24.00 -7.14 -20.12
CA GLN A 161 22.97 -7.08 -19.08
C GLN A 161 23.54 -6.76 -17.70
N ALA A 162 24.87 -6.87 -17.50
CA ALA A 162 25.50 -6.72 -16.20
C ALA A 162 25.20 -5.38 -15.50
N PRO A 163 25.25 -4.22 -16.16
CA PRO A 163 24.92 -2.95 -15.50
C PRO A 163 23.46 -2.88 -15.03
N ALA A 164 22.52 -3.39 -15.84
CA ALA A 164 21.10 -3.42 -15.47
C ALA A 164 20.84 -4.37 -14.29
N MET A 165 21.54 -5.51 -14.25
CA MET A 165 21.48 -6.45 -13.15
C MET A 165 22.10 -5.86 -11.87
N ALA A 166 23.24 -5.19 -11.97
CA ALA A 166 23.87 -4.51 -10.83
C ALA A 166 22.95 -3.43 -10.24
N ALA A 167 22.30 -2.63 -11.10
CA ALA A 167 21.33 -1.63 -10.67
C ALA A 167 20.12 -2.26 -9.98
N LEU A 168 19.60 -3.38 -10.48
CA LEU A 168 18.51 -4.12 -9.86
C LEU A 168 18.89 -4.65 -8.48
N LEU A 169 20.05 -5.29 -8.35
CA LEU A 169 20.51 -5.85 -7.08
C LEU A 169 20.75 -4.75 -6.03
N SER A 170 21.39 -3.65 -6.43
CA SER A 170 21.57 -2.49 -5.55
C SER A 170 20.25 -1.87 -5.11
N PHE A 171 19.26 -1.81 -6.01
CA PHE A 171 17.93 -1.30 -5.68
C PHE A 171 17.22 -2.20 -4.67
N ILE A 172 17.24 -3.52 -4.85
CA ILE A 172 16.63 -4.49 -3.92
C ILE A 172 17.24 -4.34 -2.52
N GLU A 173 18.56 -4.13 -2.44
CA GLU A 173 19.27 -3.98 -1.17
C GLU A 173 18.92 -2.67 -0.44
N GLN A 174 18.52 -1.64 -1.18
CA GLN A 174 18.29 -0.29 -0.65
C GLN A 174 16.82 0.07 -0.43
N THR A 175 15.87 -0.72 -0.95
CA THR A 175 14.44 -0.39 -0.87
C THR A 175 13.72 -1.16 0.22
N GLU A 176 12.78 -0.48 0.88
CA GLU A 176 11.98 -1.08 1.96
C GLU A 176 10.94 -2.10 1.43
N TYR A 177 10.41 -1.90 0.22
CA TYR A 177 9.28 -2.68 -0.30
C TYR A 177 9.60 -3.50 -1.55
N ASP A 178 10.83 -3.44 -2.07
CA ASP A 178 11.31 -4.20 -3.24
C ASP A 178 10.44 -4.08 -4.51
N ASP A 179 9.63 -3.03 -4.61
CA ASP A 179 8.77 -2.76 -5.76
C ASP A 179 9.60 -2.15 -6.91
N ILE A 180 9.74 -2.89 -8.00
CA ILE A 180 10.56 -2.48 -9.14
C ILE A 180 9.92 -1.39 -10.02
N ASP A 181 8.74 -0.89 -9.72
CA ASP A 181 8.10 0.19 -10.49
C ASP A 181 8.86 1.52 -10.34
N GLY A 182 9.51 1.73 -9.19
CA GLY A 182 10.37 2.89 -8.95
C GLY A 182 11.74 2.82 -9.62
N LEU A 183 12.15 1.64 -10.08
CA LEU A 183 13.46 1.42 -10.68
C LEU A 183 13.45 1.70 -12.18
N LYS A 184 14.27 2.66 -12.62
CA LYS A 184 14.45 2.99 -14.04
C LYS A 184 15.45 2.02 -14.69
N LEU A 185 14.96 0.88 -15.15
CA LEU A 185 15.73 -0.09 -15.94
C LEU A 185 15.42 0.01 -17.43
N ASP A 186 16.42 -0.29 -18.25
CA ASP A 186 16.15 -0.60 -19.67
C ASP A 186 15.61 -2.03 -19.77
N TYR A 187 14.30 -2.17 -19.81
CA TYR A 187 13.63 -3.47 -19.90
C TYR A 187 13.81 -4.17 -21.25
N ARG A 188 14.47 -3.55 -22.23
CA ARG A 188 14.95 -4.23 -23.44
C ARG A 188 16.14 -5.11 -23.12
N LEU A 189 17.04 -4.64 -22.23
CA LEU A 189 18.20 -5.40 -21.76
C LEU A 189 17.80 -6.47 -20.74
N LEU A 190 16.95 -6.09 -19.78
CA LEU A 190 16.50 -6.97 -18.69
C LEU A 190 14.97 -6.98 -18.62
N PRO A 191 14.28 -7.78 -19.45
CA PRO A 191 12.83 -7.81 -19.49
C PRO A 191 12.21 -8.18 -18.15
N ARG A 192 11.14 -7.49 -17.74
CA ARG A 192 10.45 -7.75 -16.46
C ARG A 192 10.15 -9.23 -16.22
N LYS A 193 9.65 -9.94 -17.22
CA LYS A 193 9.32 -11.37 -17.11
C LYS A 193 10.52 -12.27 -16.71
N VAL A 194 11.75 -11.80 -16.94
CA VAL A 194 12.98 -12.53 -16.59
C VAL A 194 13.35 -12.36 -15.14
N ILE A 195 12.95 -11.25 -14.51
CA ILE A 195 13.29 -10.91 -13.12
C ILE A 195 12.08 -10.93 -12.19
N THR A 196 10.86 -11.06 -12.70
CA THR A 196 9.63 -11.16 -11.91
C THR A 196 8.93 -12.51 -12.16
N THR A 197 7.90 -12.80 -11.40
CA THR A 197 7.13 -14.04 -11.54
C THR A 197 5.63 -13.74 -11.63
N SER A 198 4.83 -14.77 -11.91
CA SER A 198 3.38 -14.75 -11.80
C SER A 198 2.91 -15.67 -10.68
N SER A 199 1.63 -15.59 -10.32
CA SER A 199 1.04 -16.48 -9.33
C SER A 199 1.08 -17.96 -9.75
N GLN A 200 1.07 -18.23 -11.06
CA GLN A 200 1.16 -19.58 -11.65
C GLN A 200 2.59 -20.12 -11.64
N GLU A 201 3.59 -19.25 -11.88
CA GLU A 201 5.00 -19.63 -11.96
C GLU A 201 5.71 -19.70 -10.61
N CYS A 202 5.14 -19.07 -9.58
CA CYS A 202 5.73 -19.02 -8.25
C CYS A 202 5.69 -20.39 -7.57
N LEU A 203 6.85 -20.89 -7.16
CA LEU A 203 6.98 -22.18 -6.47
C LEU A 203 6.47 -22.16 -5.03
N ARG A 204 6.13 -20.96 -4.52
CA ARG A 204 5.64 -20.77 -3.14
C ARG A 204 6.55 -21.47 -2.12
N ARG A 205 6.01 -22.21 -1.16
CA ARG A 205 6.77 -22.91 -0.11
C ARG A 205 7.86 -23.87 -0.60
N LYS A 206 7.85 -24.24 -1.89
CA LYS A 206 8.91 -25.07 -2.51
C LYS A 206 10.11 -24.22 -3.01
N CYS A 207 9.99 -22.89 -2.99
CA CYS A 207 11.05 -21.99 -3.42
C CYS A 207 12.07 -21.82 -2.29
N PRO A 208 13.40 -21.95 -2.55
CA PRO A 208 14.43 -21.73 -1.53
C PRO A 208 14.49 -20.28 -1.03
N PHE A 209 13.88 -19.35 -1.74
CA PHE A 209 13.79 -17.93 -1.38
C PHE A 209 12.40 -17.53 -0.83
N PHE A 210 11.57 -18.51 -0.47
CA PHE A 210 10.25 -18.20 0.09
C PHE A 210 10.38 -17.81 1.56
N GLY A 211 9.94 -16.60 1.89
CA GLY A 211 10.05 -16.04 3.24
C GLY A 211 11.25 -15.13 3.46
N ASN A 212 12.03 -14.87 2.41
CA ASN A 212 13.09 -13.87 2.37
C ASN A 212 12.61 -12.62 1.67
#